data_e82b77ea7b090d7134729d2f488a957d
#
_entry.id   e82b77ea7b090d7134729d2f488a957d
#
_cell.length_a   1.000
_cell.length_b   1.000
_cell.length_c   1.000
_cell.angle_alpha   90.00
_cell.angle_beta   90.00
_cell.angle_gamma   90.00
#
_symmetry.space_group_name_H-M   'P 1'
#
loop_
_entity.id
_entity.type
_entity.pdbx_description
1 polymer ?
#
loop_
_entity_poly.entity_id
_entity_poly.type
_entity_poly.pdbx_seq_one_letter_code
_entity_poly.pdbx_strand_id
1 'polypeptide(L)'
;IQILHITGDHEYDRVTKQLGSVNYHGFYGKTSRIIPYSHHMPAVLAAADLVVYRAGAVGLAELAARGLPSILIPYPYAAEDHQRYNAQAFVMNGAARMILDKLLTGEELLDEIVRVKEDRRLLQQMATASLAMGRTDAAQAIADIALELAGKSKFAEKKTRDNDG
;
A
#
# COMPACT_ATOMS: atom_id res chain seq x y z
N ILE A 1 19.20 4.11 -2.29
CA ILE A 1 17.75 3.84 -2.52
C ILE A 1 17.59 3.30 -3.93
N GLN A 2 16.75 2.31 -4.09
CA GLN A 2 16.21 1.88 -5.37
C GLN A 2 14.75 2.34 -5.46
N ILE A 3 14.34 2.86 -6.61
CA ILE A 3 12.99 3.39 -6.79
C ILE A 3 12.33 2.68 -7.98
N LEU A 4 11.15 2.11 -7.74
CA LEU A 4 10.25 1.71 -8.79
C LEU A 4 9.08 2.70 -8.83
N HIS A 5 8.96 3.43 -9.93
CA HIS A 5 7.89 4.40 -10.12
C HIS A 5 6.87 3.85 -11.13
N ILE A 6 5.65 3.63 -10.66
CA ILE A 6 4.51 3.20 -11.49
C ILE A 6 3.65 4.43 -11.72
N THR A 7 3.64 4.92 -12.95
CA THR A 7 3.04 6.23 -13.29
C THR A 7 1.57 6.16 -13.66
N GLY A 8 1.07 4.99 -14.04
CA GLY A 8 -0.13 4.85 -14.86
C GLY A 8 0.18 5.13 -16.33
N ASP A 9 -0.63 4.56 -17.24
CA ASP A 9 -0.41 4.64 -18.70
C ASP A 9 -0.45 6.09 -19.19
N HIS A 10 -1.40 6.89 -18.68
CA HIS A 10 -1.59 8.28 -19.11
C HIS A 10 -0.42 9.22 -18.80
N GLU A 11 0.29 8.97 -17.71
CA GLU A 11 1.37 9.85 -17.24
C GLU A 11 2.76 9.37 -17.66
N TYR A 12 2.87 8.16 -18.16
CA TYR A 12 4.15 7.52 -18.44
C TYR A 12 5.04 8.34 -19.39
N ASP A 13 4.50 8.74 -20.53
CA ASP A 13 5.25 9.50 -21.53
C ASP A 13 5.65 10.90 -21.03
N ARG A 14 4.77 11.55 -20.28
CA ARG A 14 5.05 12.86 -19.68
C ARG A 14 6.17 12.77 -18.66
N VAL A 15 6.09 11.80 -17.76
CA VAL A 15 7.09 11.61 -16.69
C VAL A 15 8.44 11.22 -17.27
N THR A 16 8.48 10.27 -18.21
CA THR A 16 9.74 9.84 -18.84
C THR A 16 10.40 10.95 -19.64
N LYS A 17 9.63 11.78 -20.35
CA LYS A 17 10.14 12.94 -21.08
C LYS A 17 10.70 14.01 -20.13
N GLN A 18 10.00 14.31 -19.05
CA GLN A 18 10.49 15.26 -18.03
C GLN A 18 11.79 14.79 -17.38
N LEU A 19 11.89 13.52 -17.04
CA LEU A 19 13.11 12.94 -16.45
C LEU A 19 14.27 12.86 -17.44
N GLY A 20 14.00 12.60 -18.71
CA GLY A 20 15.02 12.62 -19.77
C GLY A 20 15.58 14.02 -20.08
N SER A 21 14.82 15.09 -19.80
CA SER A 21 15.25 16.48 -20.01
C SER A 21 16.07 17.04 -18.84
N VAL A 22 16.05 16.41 -17.68
CA VAL A 22 16.83 16.81 -16.50
C VAL A 22 17.97 15.80 -16.34
N ASN A 23 19.20 16.30 -16.34
CA ASN A 23 20.40 15.50 -16.06
C ASN A 23 20.37 15.03 -14.59
N TYR A 24 19.57 14.02 -14.31
CA TYR A 24 19.41 13.43 -12.97
C TYR A 24 20.63 12.58 -12.59
N HIS A 25 21.78 13.21 -12.41
CA HIS A 25 23.00 12.53 -11.96
C HIS A 25 23.01 12.20 -10.47
N GLY A 26 21.97 12.59 -9.71
CA GLY A 26 21.99 12.48 -8.25
C GLY A 26 21.15 11.38 -7.63
N PHE A 27 19.88 11.25 -7.98
CA PHE A 27 18.95 10.37 -7.26
C PHE A 27 18.30 9.28 -8.11
N TYR A 28 18.18 9.51 -9.42
CA TYR A 28 17.57 8.60 -10.39
C TYR A 28 18.62 7.92 -11.30
N GLY A 29 19.79 7.62 -10.77
CA GLY A 29 20.81 6.89 -11.49
C GLY A 29 20.40 5.47 -11.88
N LYS A 30 21.37 4.56 -12.06
CA LYS A 30 21.19 3.15 -12.41
C LYS A 30 20.24 2.34 -11.49
N THR A 31 19.70 2.96 -10.44
CA THR A 31 18.90 2.34 -9.38
C THR A 31 17.41 2.68 -9.45
N SER A 32 16.96 3.38 -10.49
CA SER A 32 15.54 3.74 -10.65
C SER A 32 14.95 3.13 -11.89
N ARG A 33 13.72 2.67 -11.79
CA ARG A 33 12.95 2.17 -12.91
C ARG A 33 11.57 2.82 -12.94
N ILE A 34 11.16 3.27 -14.13
CA ILE A 34 9.82 3.81 -14.37
C ILE A 34 9.09 2.84 -15.26
N ILE A 35 7.86 2.50 -14.91
CA ILE A 35 6.98 1.66 -15.70
C ILE A 35 5.57 2.26 -15.73
N PRO A 36 4.82 2.07 -16.83
CA PRO A 36 3.46 2.60 -16.89
C PRO A 36 2.51 1.83 -15.99
N TYR A 37 2.65 0.52 -15.93
CA TYR A 37 1.77 -0.38 -15.19
C TYR A 37 2.51 -1.65 -14.74
N SER A 38 2.02 -2.30 -13.68
CA SER A 38 2.50 -3.61 -13.26
C SER A 38 1.36 -4.62 -13.17
N HIS A 39 1.47 -5.72 -13.91
CA HIS A 39 0.57 -6.87 -13.77
C HIS A 39 0.92 -7.78 -12.58
N HIS A 40 2.02 -7.49 -11.89
CA HIS A 40 2.55 -8.31 -10.80
C HIS A 40 2.70 -7.48 -9.51
N MET A 41 1.65 -6.70 -9.14
CA MET A 41 1.66 -5.87 -7.92
C MET A 41 2.04 -6.65 -6.65
N PRO A 42 1.60 -7.90 -6.44
CA PRO A 42 2.04 -8.66 -5.27
C PRO A 42 3.57 -8.83 -5.18
N ALA A 43 4.24 -9.03 -6.31
CA ALA A 43 5.71 -9.14 -6.34
C ALA A 43 6.39 -7.77 -6.12
N VAL A 44 5.81 -6.70 -6.67
CA VAL A 44 6.29 -5.33 -6.45
C VAL A 44 6.21 -4.97 -4.96
N LEU A 45 5.07 -5.21 -4.34
CA LEU A 45 4.88 -4.95 -2.92
C LEU A 45 5.76 -5.83 -2.05
N ALA A 46 6.04 -7.08 -2.48
CA ALA A 46 6.95 -7.98 -1.77
C ALA A 46 8.41 -7.51 -1.76
N ALA A 47 8.80 -6.73 -2.75
CA ALA A 47 10.16 -6.20 -2.90
C ALA A 47 10.34 -4.81 -2.28
N ALA A 48 9.26 -4.17 -1.80
CA ALA A 48 9.29 -2.82 -1.27
C ALA A 48 9.59 -2.80 0.23
N ASP A 49 10.40 -1.84 0.66
CA ASP A 49 10.63 -1.53 2.08
C ASP A 49 9.74 -0.36 2.55
N LEU A 50 9.39 0.54 1.65
CA LEU A 50 8.55 1.71 1.87
C LEU A 50 7.75 2.01 0.61
N VAL A 51 6.49 2.38 0.76
CA VAL A 51 5.61 2.66 -0.38
C VAL A 51 5.04 4.07 -0.28
N VAL A 52 5.13 4.83 -1.37
CA VAL A 52 4.37 6.08 -1.54
C VAL A 52 3.12 5.75 -2.34
N TYR A 53 1.94 6.04 -1.79
CA TYR A 53 0.70 5.54 -2.37
C TYR A 53 -0.50 6.49 -2.19
N ARG A 54 -1.50 6.38 -3.04
CA ARG A 54 -2.83 6.97 -2.80
C ARG A 54 -3.59 6.10 -1.79
N ALA A 55 -4.47 6.72 -0.97
CA ALA A 55 -5.12 6.02 0.14
C ALA A 55 -6.44 5.33 -0.26
N GLY A 56 -6.46 4.65 -1.41
CA GLY A 56 -7.59 3.82 -1.83
C GLY A 56 -7.69 2.55 -0.97
N ALA A 57 -8.93 2.13 -0.63
CA ALA A 57 -9.17 1.03 0.31
C ALA A 57 -8.50 -0.29 -0.07
N VAL A 58 -8.55 -0.67 -1.36
CA VAL A 58 -7.95 -1.92 -1.86
C VAL A 58 -6.43 -1.89 -1.69
N GLY A 59 -5.78 -0.81 -2.13
CA GLY A 59 -4.33 -0.68 -1.98
C GLY A 59 -3.89 -0.67 -0.53
N LEU A 60 -4.63 0.00 0.35
CA LEU A 60 -4.34 -0.02 1.78
C LEU A 60 -4.48 -1.41 2.41
N ALA A 61 -5.47 -2.19 1.98
CA ALA A 61 -5.62 -3.58 2.41
C ALA A 61 -4.42 -4.45 1.96
N GLU A 62 -3.90 -4.22 0.74
CA GLU A 62 -2.70 -4.90 0.24
C GLU A 62 -1.45 -4.51 1.03
N LEU A 63 -1.28 -3.20 1.33
CA LEU A 63 -0.17 -2.71 2.16
C LEU A 63 -0.21 -3.33 3.57
N ALA A 64 -1.39 -3.34 4.20
CA ALA A 64 -1.60 -3.91 5.52
C ALA A 64 -1.34 -5.43 5.53
N ALA A 65 -1.86 -6.17 4.55
CA ALA A 65 -1.62 -7.60 4.44
C ALA A 65 -0.13 -7.97 4.31
N ARG A 66 0.69 -7.06 3.80
CA ARG A 66 2.15 -7.20 3.64
C ARG A 66 2.96 -6.58 4.77
N GLY A 67 2.33 -5.83 5.65
CA GLY A 67 3.02 -5.08 6.71
C GLY A 67 3.94 -4.00 6.16
N LEU A 68 3.53 -3.31 5.08
CA LEU A 68 4.36 -2.31 4.43
C LEU A 68 4.20 -0.93 5.07
N PRO A 69 5.29 -0.30 5.51
CA PRO A 69 5.31 1.12 5.85
C PRO A 69 4.90 1.96 4.64
N SER A 70 4.16 3.04 4.85
CA SER A 70 3.72 3.86 3.75
C SER A 70 3.74 5.36 4.03
N ILE A 71 3.95 6.14 2.97
CA ILE A 71 3.67 7.57 2.90
C ILE A 71 2.42 7.72 2.04
N LEU A 72 1.31 8.14 2.64
CA LEU A 72 0.02 8.22 1.99
C LEU A 72 -0.26 9.64 1.52
N ILE A 73 -0.66 9.76 0.26
CA ILE A 73 -1.06 11.02 -0.36
C ILE A 73 -2.52 10.85 -0.81
N PRO A 74 -3.50 11.20 0.05
CA PRO A 74 -4.91 11.05 -0.28
C PRO A 74 -5.28 11.83 -1.54
N TYR A 75 -6.09 11.22 -2.42
CA TYR A 75 -6.59 11.91 -3.60
C TYR A 75 -7.63 12.95 -3.20
N PRO A 76 -7.42 14.24 -3.54
CA PRO A 76 -8.23 15.34 -3.00
C PRO A 76 -9.67 15.41 -3.55
N TYR A 77 -9.92 14.73 -4.68
CA TYR A 77 -11.25 14.69 -5.31
C TYR A 77 -11.96 13.35 -5.08
N ALA A 78 -11.53 12.59 -4.08
CA ALA A 78 -12.23 11.37 -3.69
C ALA A 78 -13.59 11.71 -3.09
N ALA A 79 -14.63 10.95 -3.48
CA ALA A 79 -15.98 11.15 -2.98
C ALA A 79 -15.96 11.16 -1.43
N GLU A 80 -16.67 12.14 -0.82
CA GLU A 80 -16.78 12.27 0.65
C GLU A 80 -15.43 12.26 1.39
N ASP A 81 -14.34 12.66 0.70
CA ASP A 81 -12.98 12.68 1.27
C ASP A 81 -12.51 11.32 1.85
N HIS A 82 -13.10 10.21 1.38
CA HIS A 82 -12.87 8.88 1.96
C HIS A 82 -11.40 8.49 1.98
N GLN A 83 -10.57 8.90 0.98
CA GLN A 83 -9.15 8.59 1.00
C GLN A 83 -8.40 9.28 2.15
N ARG A 84 -8.83 10.47 2.54
CA ARG A 84 -8.24 11.15 3.69
C ARG A 84 -8.55 10.42 4.99
N TYR A 85 -9.80 9.99 5.19
CA TYR A 85 -10.17 9.19 6.36
C TYR A 85 -9.43 7.85 6.41
N ASN A 86 -9.29 7.19 5.28
CA ASN A 86 -8.50 5.96 5.16
C ASN A 86 -7.04 6.19 5.57
N ALA A 87 -6.40 7.24 5.05
CA ALA A 87 -5.02 7.59 5.40
C ALA A 87 -4.89 7.92 6.89
N GLN A 88 -5.83 8.69 7.45
CA GLN A 88 -5.84 9.03 8.87
C GLN A 88 -5.88 7.78 9.76
N ALA A 89 -6.68 6.76 9.41
CA ALA A 89 -6.72 5.51 10.15
C ALA A 89 -5.33 4.84 10.20
N PHE A 90 -4.60 4.81 9.10
CA PHE A 90 -3.23 4.26 9.06
C PHE A 90 -2.25 5.09 9.89
N VAL A 91 -2.34 6.42 9.82
CA VAL A 91 -1.49 7.34 10.60
C VAL A 91 -1.75 7.18 12.10
N MET A 92 -3.01 7.15 12.51
CA MET A 92 -3.39 7.00 13.92
C MET A 92 -2.91 5.67 14.52
N ASN A 93 -2.83 4.62 13.72
CA ASN A 93 -2.27 3.32 14.13
C ASN A 93 -0.75 3.25 13.99
N GLY A 94 -0.08 4.31 13.52
CA GLY A 94 1.37 4.33 13.37
C GLY A 94 1.88 3.56 12.15
N ALA A 95 1.00 3.15 11.23
CA ALA A 95 1.33 2.36 10.03
C ALA A 95 1.82 3.22 8.85
N ALA A 96 1.49 4.52 8.86
CA ALA A 96 1.79 5.42 7.75
C ALA A 96 2.13 6.84 8.21
N ARG A 97 2.79 7.56 7.30
CA ARG A 97 2.85 9.03 7.30
C ARG A 97 1.88 9.55 6.25
N MET A 98 1.43 10.80 6.37
CA MET A 98 0.49 11.37 5.39
C MET A 98 0.95 12.77 4.97
N ILE A 99 0.94 13.01 3.66
CA ILE A 99 1.12 14.34 3.06
C ILE A 99 -0.18 14.67 2.32
N LEU A 100 -0.81 15.79 2.66
CA LEU A 100 -1.98 16.23 1.91
C LEU A 100 -1.57 16.70 0.51
N ASP A 101 -2.34 16.37 -0.51
CA ASP A 101 -2.02 16.68 -1.92
C ASP A 101 -1.68 18.16 -2.14
N LYS A 102 -2.39 19.07 -1.49
CA LYS A 102 -2.14 20.53 -1.54
C LYS A 102 -0.81 20.98 -0.93
N LEU A 103 -0.20 20.17 -0.10
CA LEU A 103 1.10 20.42 0.53
C LEU A 103 2.22 19.62 -0.14
N LEU A 104 1.88 18.75 -1.10
CA LEU A 104 2.84 17.89 -1.76
C LEU A 104 3.77 18.69 -2.66
N THR A 105 5.02 18.71 -2.31
CA THR A 105 6.13 19.15 -3.16
C THR A 105 7.15 18.02 -3.30
N GLY A 106 8.05 18.13 -4.27
CA GLY A 106 9.15 17.15 -4.41
C GLY A 106 10.07 17.15 -3.18
N GLU A 107 10.30 18.30 -2.58
CA GLU A 107 11.12 18.50 -1.38
C GLU A 107 10.46 17.84 -0.16
N GLU A 108 9.19 18.16 0.12
CA GLU A 108 8.43 17.58 1.23
C GLU A 108 8.37 16.04 1.14
N LEU A 109 8.14 15.50 -0.06
CA LEU A 109 8.13 14.06 -0.26
C LEU A 109 9.50 13.43 -0.03
N LEU A 110 10.56 14.07 -0.52
CA LEU A 110 11.93 13.61 -0.34
C LEU A 110 12.31 13.58 1.14
N ASP A 111 12.02 14.65 1.86
CA ASP A 111 12.32 14.78 3.29
C ASP A 111 11.63 13.69 4.10
N GLU A 112 10.36 13.41 3.78
CA GLU A 112 9.62 12.37 4.48
C GLU A 112 10.14 10.96 4.14
N ILE A 113 10.52 10.70 2.88
CA ILE A 113 11.16 9.43 2.48
C ILE A 113 12.49 9.25 3.22
N VAL A 114 13.33 10.28 3.27
CA VAL A 114 14.63 10.24 3.94
C VAL A 114 14.45 10.00 5.44
N ARG A 115 13.54 10.73 6.08
CA ARG A 115 13.21 10.57 7.50
C ARG A 115 12.85 9.12 7.86
N VAL A 116 11.92 8.53 7.11
CA VAL A 116 11.47 7.14 7.37
C VAL A 116 12.59 6.14 7.07
N LYS A 117 13.33 6.33 5.98
CA LYS A 117 14.41 5.43 5.56
C LYS A 117 15.59 5.42 6.53
N GLU A 118 15.95 6.58 7.10
CA GLU A 118 17.12 6.70 7.98
C GLU A 118 16.84 6.24 9.40
N ASP A 119 15.57 6.29 9.82
CA ASP A 119 15.17 5.75 11.11
C ASP A 119 14.66 4.29 10.98
N ARG A 120 15.59 3.34 11.11
CA ARG A 120 15.26 1.91 11.05
C ARG A 120 14.23 1.49 12.10
N ARG A 121 14.22 2.14 13.26
CA ARG A 121 13.26 1.84 14.33
C ARG A 121 11.86 2.29 13.93
N LEU A 122 11.74 3.50 13.39
CA LEU A 122 10.48 4.01 12.85
C LEU A 122 9.94 3.11 11.73
N LEU A 123 10.80 2.74 10.78
CA LEU A 123 10.43 1.86 9.66
C LEU A 123 9.86 0.52 10.18
N GLN A 124 10.53 -0.10 11.15
CA GLN A 124 10.09 -1.36 11.74
C GLN A 124 8.79 -1.21 12.54
N GLN A 125 8.61 -0.11 13.28
CA GLN A 125 7.37 0.18 13.99
C GLN A 125 6.20 0.34 13.02
N MET A 126 6.40 1.09 11.94
CA MET A 126 5.39 1.27 10.89
C MET A 126 5.03 -0.06 10.22
N ALA A 127 6.01 -0.91 9.95
CA ALA A 127 5.78 -2.24 9.37
C ALA A 127 4.91 -3.11 10.28
N THR A 128 5.25 -3.18 11.57
CA THR A 128 4.50 -3.94 12.58
C THR A 128 3.07 -3.41 12.72
N ALA A 129 2.90 -2.09 12.77
CA ALA A 129 1.60 -1.45 12.87
C ALA A 129 0.74 -1.70 11.62
N SER A 130 1.34 -1.62 10.43
CA SER A 130 0.67 -1.92 9.17
C SER A 130 0.18 -3.38 9.13
N LEU A 131 1.03 -4.33 9.52
CA LEU A 131 0.66 -5.74 9.55
C LEU A 131 -0.49 -6.03 10.53
N ALA A 132 -0.52 -5.35 11.66
CA ALA A 132 -1.60 -5.49 12.65
C ALA A 132 -2.97 -5.00 12.14
N MET A 133 -3.00 -4.15 11.12
CA MET A 133 -4.23 -3.71 10.45
C MET A 133 -4.71 -4.67 9.35
N GLY A 134 -3.86 -5.62 8.95
CA GLY A 134 -4.15 -6.55 7.87
C GLY A 134 -5.27 -7.54 8.24
N ARG A 135 -6.18 -7.79 7.29
CA ARG A 135 -7.28 -8.77 7.41
C ARG A 135 -7.19 -9.75 6.25
N THR A 136 -6.23 -10.65 6.32
CA THR A 136 -6.01 -11.67 5.27
C THR A 136 -7.10 -12.74 5.23
N ASP A 137 -7.89 -12.85 6.29
CA ASP A 137 -9.05 -13.75 6.46
C ASP A 137 -10.39 -13.13 5.98
N ALA A 138 -10.39 -11.87 5.51
CA ALA A 138 -11.63 -11.13 5.22
C ALA A 138 -12.55 -11.84 4.22
N ALA A 139 -12.00 -12.43 3.16
CA ALA A 139 -12.79 -13.14 2.16
C ALA A 139 -13.49 -14.37 2.77
N GLN A 140 -12.80 -15.13 3.63
CA GLN A 140 -13.36 -16.26 4.33
C GLN A 140 -14.44 -15.81 5.32
N ALA A 141 -14.18 -14.78 6.10
CA ALA A 141 -15.14 -14.24 7.06
C ALA A 141 -16.44 -13.78 6.38
N ILE A 142 -16.34 -13.11 5.23
CA ILE A 142 -17.52 -12.69 4.45
C ILE A 142 -18.27 -13.90 3.92
N ALA A 143 -17.56 -14.91 3.40
CA ALA A 143 -18.19 -16.15 2.91
C ALA A 143 -18.93 -16.89 4.02
N ASP A 144 -18.34 -16.97 5.21
CA ASP A 144 -18.95 -17.63 6.37
C ASP A 144 -20.24 -16.90 6.80
N ILE A 145 -20.23 -15.59 6.89
CA ILE A 145 -21.41 -14.78 7.19
C ILE A 145 -22.51 -14.98 6.12
N ALA A 146 -22.13 -14.97 4.84
CA ALA A 146 -23.09 -15.19 3.75
C ALA A 146 -23.73 -16.57 3.80
N LEU A 147 -22.95 -17.61 4.13
CA LEU A 147 -23.46 -18.97 4.30
C LEU A 147 -24.38 -19.11 5.52
N GLU A 148 -24.05 -18.47 6.62
CA GLU A 148 -24.88 -18.41 7.81
C GLU A 148 -26.23 -17.76 7.53
N LEU A 149 -26.23 -16.58 6.89
CA LEU A 149 -27.45 -15.86 6.49
C LEU A 149 -28.30 -16.66 5.48
N ALA A 150 -27.68 -17.46 4.64
CA ALA A 150 -28.37 -18.35 3.70
C ALA A 150 -28.90 -19.66 4.36
N GLY A 151 -28.75 -19.84 5.67
CA GLY A 151 -29.13 -21.07 6.37
C GLY A 151 -28.32 -22.29 5.95
N LYS A 152 -27.16 -22.12 5.37
CA LYS A 152 -26.25 -23.17 4.87
C LYS A 152 -24.97 -23.21 5.69
N SER A 153 -25.07 -23.43 6.99
CA SER A 153 -23.89 -23.68 7.82
C SER A 153 -23.28 -25.04 7.43
N LYS A 154 -22.25 -25.04 6.61
CA LYS A 154 -21.62 -26.25 6.04
C LYS A 154 -20.25 -26.60 6.58
N PHE A 155 -19.81 -26.10 7.69
CA PHE A 155 -18.51 -26.52 8.22
C PHE A 155 -18.54 -27.39 9.47
N ALA A 156 -19.73 -27.78 9.95
CA ALA A 156 -19.85 -28.72 11.08
C ALA A 156 -19.78 -30.21 10.69
N GLU A 157 -19.97 -30.59 9.42
CA GLU A 157 -20.10 -32.00 9.04
C GLU A 157 -18.84 -32.74 8.58
N LYS A 158 -17.69 -32.04 8.44
CA LYS A 158 -16.47 -32.72 7.95
C LYS A 158 -15.58 -33.30 9.04
N LYS A 159 -15.90 -33.07 10.32
CA LYS A 159 -15.13 -33.64 11.47
C LYS A 159 -15.66 -34.93 12.05
N THR A 160 -16.82 -35.39 11.61
CA THR A 160 -17.44 -36.62 12.16
C THR A 160 -17.31 -37.86 11.27
N ARG A 161 -16.73 -37.75 10.06
CA ARG A 161 -16.55 -38.92 9.17
C ARG A 161 -15.18 -39.58 9.17
N ASP A 162 -14.20 -38.98 9.81
CA ASP A 162 -12.83 -39.55 9.86
C ASP A 162 -12.51 -40.25 11.18
N ASN A 163 -13.54 -40.54 12.03
CA ASN A 163 -13.33 -41.21 13.32
C ASN A 163 -14.07 -42.57 13.44
N ASP A 164 -14.67 -43.06 12.36
CA ASP A 164 -15.26 -44.41 12.34
C ASP A 164 -14.73 -45.18 11.11
N GLY A 165 -13.47 -45.63 11.23
CA GLY A 165 -12.83 -46.50 10.24
C GLY A 165 -11.57 -47.11 10.82
#